data_10c77da5ccda7e26d536a2cfe2d0a99a
#
_entry.id   10c77da5ccda7e26d536a2cfe2d0a99a
#
_cell.length_a   1.000
_cell.length_b   1.000
_cell.length_c   1.000
_cell.angle_alpha   90.00
_cell.angle_beta   90.00
_cell.angle_gamma   90.00
#
_symmetry.space_group_name_H-M   'P 1'
#
loop_
_entity.id
_entity.type
_entity.pdbx_description
1 polymer ?
#
loop_
_entity_poly.entity_id
_entity_poly.type
_entity_poly.pdbx_seq_one_letter_code
_entity_poly.pdbx_strand_id
1 'polypeptide(L)'
;NSKFNHEIIPHVNEGTDGTEDYLIAENIKYTITNYNSGICEGMNKAANKATTEYILYAHDDFYFCPGWDEVLLDEVKKIPHNRFYLSGIMMNNGPLKFDCGNTLENFNENKLLKNFKKINQFDFQGSTWAPHLIHKSLWDEVGGFSEEFFPGTGSDPDLNMKLWNKGVRIFKGINDF
;
A
#
# COMPACT_ATOMS: atom_id res chain seq x y z
N ASN A 1 -10.76 -10.20 4.23
CA ASN A 1 -11.12 -9.00 5.01
C ASN A 1 -11.62 -7.83 4.12
N SER A 2 -11.50 -7.94 2.79
CA SER A 2 -11.98 -6.96 1.82
C SER A 2 -13.49 -7.09 1.57
N LYS A 3 -14.16 -5.97 1.31
CA LYS A 3 -15.57 -5.90 0.89
C LYS A 3 -15.72 -5.94 -0.63
N PHE A 4 -14.72 -5.44 -1.34
CA PHE A 4 -14.72 -5.36 -2.79
C PHE A 4 -13.75 -6.38 -3.41
N ASN A 5 -13.92 -6.64 -4.69
CA ASN A 5 -12.95 -7.44 -5.45
C ASN A 5 -11.76 -6.56 -5.83
N HIS A 6 -10.56 -7.06 -5.56
CA HIS A 6 -9.31 -6.40 -5.89
C HIS A 6 -8.50 -7.25 -6.86
N GLU A 7 -7.81 -6.61 -7.80
CA GLU A 7 -6.76 -7.24 -8.57
C GLU A 7 -5.46 -7.12 -7.77
N ILE A 8 -4.88 -8.25 -7.39
CA ILE A 8 -3.60 -8.30 -6.69
C ILE A 8 -2.52 -8.57 -7.74
N ILE A 9 -1.50 -7.73 -7.80
CA ILE A 9 -0.39 -7.84 -8.74
C ILE A 9 0.94 -7.78 -7.96
N PRO A 10 1.45 -8.91 -7.46
CA PRO A 10 2.75 -8.94 -6.81
C PRO A 10 3.89 -8.66 -7.80
N HIS A 11 4.98 -8.09 -7.28
CA HIS A 11 6.27 -8.13 -7.94
C HIS A 11 7.18 -9.13 -7.24
N VAL A 12 7.76 -10.03 -8.00
CA VAL A 12 8.69 -11.05 -7.51
C VAL A 12 10.13 -10.59 -7.80
N ASN A 13 10.90 -10.37 -6.75
CA ASN A 13 12.32 -10.13 -6.86
C ASN A 13 13.07 -11.49 -6.92
N GLU A 14 13.83 -11.73 -7.96
CA GLU A 14 14.64 -12.95 -8.19
C GLU A 14 13.85 -14.25 -8.40
N GLY A 15 12.78 -14.50 -7.62
CA GLY A 15 11.89 -15.67 -7.81
C GLY A 15 12.52 -17.03 -7.54
N THR A 16 13.53 -17.12 -6.66
CA THR A 16 14.29 -18.35 -6.40
C THR A 16 13.72 -19.20 -5.26
N ASP A 17 12.67 -18.76 -4.61
CA ASP A 17 12.10 -19.34 -3.38
C ASP A 17 10.77 -20.10 -3.59
N GLY A 18 10.34 -20.24 -4.86
CA GLY A 18 9.08 -20.89 -5.22
C GLY A 18 7.87 -19.94 -5.26
N THR A 19 8.04 -18.65 -4.99
CA THR A 19 6.96 -17.65 -5.07
C THR A 19 6.36 -17.60 -6.48
N GLU A 20 7.19 -17.61 -7.52
CA GLU A 20 6.70 -17.61 -8.91
C GLU A 20 5.85 -18.83 -9.23
N ASP A 21 6.29 -20.02 -8.83
CA ASP A 21 5.54 -21.27 -9.05
C ASP A 21 4.17 -21.23 -8.36
N TYR A 22 4.11 -20.67 -7.15
CA TYR A 22 2.87 -20.47 -6.42
C TYR A 22 1.92 -19.51 -7.18
N LEU A 23 2.42 -18.37 -7.64
CA LEU A 23 1.60 -17.38 -8.37
C LEU A 23 1.04 -17.95 -9.68
N ILE A 24 1.84 -18.77 -10.38
CA ILE A 24 1.40 -19.48 -11.59
C ILE A 24 0.31 -20.48 -11.24
N ALA A 25 0.51 -21.31 -10.19
CA ALA A 25 -0.46 -22.34 -9.78
C ALA A 25 -1.81 -21.72 -9.36
N GLU A 26 -1.79 -20.58 -8.68
CA GLU A 26 -2.99 -19.85 -8.24
C GLU A 26 -3.56 -18.92 -9.32
N ASN A 27 -2.97 -18.89 -10.52
CA ASN A 27 -3.38 -17.99 -11.62
C ASN A 27 -3.43 -16.51 -11.21
N ILE A 28 -2.46 -16.09 -10.39
CA ILE A 28 -2.31 -14.71 -9.93
C ILE A 28 -1.43 -13.95 -10.95
N LYS A 29 -1.91 -12.80 -11.41
CA LYS A 29 -1.15 -11.89 -12.27
C LYS A 29 0.02 -11.29 -11.50
N TYR A 30 1.23 -11.33 -12.04
CA TYR A 30 2.43 -10.83 -11.36
C TYR A 30 3.41 -10.18 -12.35
N THR A 31 4.44 -9.55 -11.81
CA THR A 31 5.66 -9.12 -12.50
C THR A 31 6.87 -9.75 -11.82
N ILE A 32 7.97 -9.91 -12.57
CA ILE A 32 9.19 -10.51 -12.04
C ILE A 32 10.43 -9.81 -12.61
N THR A 33 11.50 -9.81 -11.81
CA THR A 33 12.88 -9.54 -12.24
C THR A 33 13.76 -10.70 -11.80
N ASN A 34 14.79 -11.01 -12.59
CA ASN A 34 15.78 -12.04 -12.27
C ASN A 34 16.94 -11.50 -11.39
N TYR A 35 16.74 -10.37 -10.80
CA TYR A 35 17.64 -9.69 -9.86
C TYR A 35 16.81 -8.93 -8.82
N ASN A 36 17.43 -8.58 -7.71
CA ASN A 36 16.78 -7.72 -6.72
C ASN A 36 16.64 -6.28 -7.26
N SER A 37 15.44 -5.93 -7.69
CA SER A 37 15.12 -4.61 -8.24
C SER A 37 14.86 -3.55 -7.17
N GLY A 38 14.77 -3.95 -5.90
CA GLY A 38 14.30 -3.10 -4.83
C GLY A 38 12.79 -2.80 -4.92
N ILE A 39 12.32 -1.93 -4.02
CA ILE A 39 10.90 -1.60 -3.91
C ILE A 39 10.43 -0.75 -5.10
N CYS A 40 11.21 0.27 -5.48
CA CYS A 40 10.76 1.29 -6.43
C CYS A 40 10.48 0.70 -7.82
N GLU A 41 11.44 -0.01 -8.40
CA GLU A 41 11.27 -0.66 -9.71
C GLU A 41 10.18 -1.74 -9.66
N GLY A 42 10.16 -2.54 -8.59
CA GLY A 42 9.16 -3.59 -8.41
C GLY A 42 7.74 -3.03 -8.40
N MET A 43 7.50 -1.97 -7.63
CA MET A 43 6.19 -1.31 -7.55
C MET A 43 5.80 -0.65 -8.88
N ASN A 44 6.74 0.01 -9.56
CA ASN A 44 6.47 0.60 -10.87
C ASN A 44 6.06 -0.47 -11.89
N LYS A 45 6.75 -1.61 -11.91
CA LYS A 45 6.41 -2.74 -12.79
C LYS A 45 5.01 -3.32 -12.49
N ALA A 46 4.68 -3.51 -11.22
CA ALA A 46 3.37 -3.99 -10.80
C ALA A 46 2.27 -2.98 -11.16
N ALA A 47 2.47 -1.70 -10.85
CA ALA A 47 1.54 -0.61 -11.15
C ALA A 47 1.27 -0.45 -12.66
N ASN A 48 2.28 -0.67 -13.50
CA ASN A 48 2.13 -0.64 -14.97
C ASN A 48 1.21 -1.74 -15.50
N LYS A 49 1.01 -2.84 -14.76
CA LYS A 49 0.06 -3.90 -15.11
C LYS A 49 -1.35 -3.66 -14.57
N ALA A 50 -1.53 -2.73 -13.64
CA ALA A 50 -2.84 -2.42 -13.09
C ALA A 50 -3.74 -1.77 -14.13
N THR A 51 -5.00 -2.23 -14.19
CA THR A 51 -6.03 -1.73 -15.13
C THR A 51 -7.14 -0.98 -14.43
N THR A 52 -7.09 -0.90 -13.13
CA THR A 52 -8.07 -0.25 -12.26
C THR A 52 -7.85 1.27 -12.15
N GLU A 53 -8.89 1.98 -11.73
CA GLU A 53 -8.85 3.44 -11.54
C GLU A 53 -7.93 3.85 -10.38
N TYR A 54 -7.86 3.01 -9.34
CA TYR A 54 -7.04 3.26 -8.15
C TYR A 54 -5.97 2.18 -8.01
N ILE A 55 -4.82 2.57 -7.48
CA ILE A 55 -3.75 1.68 -7.05
C ILE A 55 -3.61 1.80 -5.53
N LEU A 56 -3.55 0.66 -4.85
CA LEU A 56 -3.10 0.57 -3.48
C LEU A 56 -1.72 -0.09 -3.46
N TYR A 57 -0.69 0.67 -3.11
CA TYR A 57 0.63 0.14 -2.82
C TYR A 57 0.66 -0.45 -1.41
N ALA A 58 1.08 -1.68 -1.29
CA ALA A 58 1.20 -2.39 -0.03
C ALA A 58 2.39 -3.34 -0.05
N HIS A 59 2.84 -3.74 1.13
CA HIS A 59 3.85 -4.80 1.30
C HIS A 59 3.18 -6.14 1.60
N ASP A 60 3.89 -7.22 1.39
CA ASP A 60 3.43 -8.60 1.59
C ASP A 60 3.33 -8.99 3.08
N ASP A 61 3.94 -8.21 3.96
CA ASP A 61 3.89 -8.38 5.42
C ASP A 61 2.75 -7.59 6.11
N PHE A 62 1.81 -7.03 5.34
CA PHE A 62 0.69 -6.28 5.91
C PHE A 62 -0.53 -7.16 6.14
N TYR A 63 -1.10 -7.06 7.33
CA TYR A 63 -2.43 -7.58 7.64
C TYR A 63 -3.46 -6.46 7.54
N PHE A 64 -4.37 -6.56 6.60
CA PHE A 64 -5.49 -5.62 6.44
C PHE A 64 -6.66 -6.00 7.33
N CYS A 65 -7.09 -5.08 8.20
CA CYS A 65 -8.25 -5.27 9.06
C CYS A 65 -9.56 -5.30 8.26
N PRO A 66 -10.64 -5.94 8.75
CA PRO A 66 -11.90 -6.01 8.02
C PRO A 66 -12.51 -4.64 7.73
N GLY A 67 -12.86 -4.39 6.46
CA GLY A 67 -13.51 -3.17 6.00
C GLY A 67 -12.56 -2.04 5.61
N TRP A 68 -11.26 -2.29 5.58
CA TRP A 68 -10.24 -1.32 5.19
C TRP A 68 -10.52 -0.62 3.86
N ASP A 69 -10.96 -1.39 2.87
CA ASP A 69 -11.24 -0.92 1.52
C ASP A 69 -12.53 -0.07 1.45
N GLU A 70 -13.51 -0.39 2.27
CA GLU A 70 -14.75 0.40 2.41
C GLU A 70 -14.44 1.78 3.00
N VAL A 71 -13.61 1.84 4.03
CA VAL A 71 -13.19 3.09 4.68
C VAL A 71 -12.40 3.99 3.72
N LEU A 72 -11.43 3.43 3.00
CA LEU A 72 -10.67 4.19 2.01
C LEU A 72 -11.55 4.70 0.87
N LEU A 73 -12.46 3.86 0.34
CA LEU A 73 -13.37 4.27 -0.72
C LEU A 73 -14.34 5.36 -0.26
N ASP A 74 -14.83 5.29 0.98
CA ASP A 74 -15.71 6.32 1.53
C ASP A 74 -14.99 7.66 1.72
N GLU A 75 -13.69 7.64 2.01
CA GLU A 75 -12.90 8.87 2.02
C GLU A 75 -12.69 9.42 0.62
N VAL A 76 -12.37 8.58 -0.36
CA VAL A 76 -12.25 8.98 -1.77
C VAL A 76 -13.51 9.68 -2.28
N LYS A 77 -14.71 9.15 -1.95
CA LYS A 77 -16.00 9.75 -2.35
C LYS A 77 -16.23 11.18 -1.82
N LYS A 78 -15.56 11.56 -0.74
CA LYS A 78 -15.65 12.93 -0.17
C LYS A 78 -14.77 13.93 -0.92
N ILE A 79 -13.83 13.45 -1.73
CA ILE A 79 -12.86 14.29 -2.45
C ILE A 79 -13.35 14.49 -3.89
N PRO A 80 -13.66 15.72 -4.33
CA PRO A 80 -14.29 15.98 -5.64
C PRO A 80 -13.32 15.92 -6.82
N HIS A 81 -12.11 15.40 -6.63
CA HIS A 81 -11.07 15.30 -7.65
C HIS A 81 -10.11 14.15 -7.33
N ASN A 82 -9.29 13.74 -8.30
CA ASN A 82 -8.33 12.64 -8.17
C ASN A 82 -6.92 13.07 -7.70
N ARG A 83 -6.74 14.31 -7.21
CA ARG A 83 -5.46 14.81 -6.69
C ARG A 83 -5.38 14.67 -5.18
N PHE A 84 -5.20 13.44 -4.74
CA PHE A 84 -5.02 13.06 -3.34
C PHE A 84 -4.03 11.90 -3.22
N TYR A 85 -3.48 11.75 -2.05
CA TYR A 85 -2.64 10.63 -1.65
C TYR A 85 -3.05 10.20 -0.25
N LEU A 86 -3.72 9.07 -0.16
CA LEU A 86 -4.24 8.55 1.10
C LEU A 86 -3.40 7.36 1.54
N SER A 87 -3.35 7.13 2.85
CA SER A 87 -2.78 5.90 3.41
C SER A 87 -3.69 5.33 4.48
N GLY A 88 -3.48 4.08 4.80
CA GLY A 88 -3.89 3.54 6.07
C GLY A 88 -3.02 4.03 7.22
N ILE A 89 -3.42 3.69 8.44
CA ILE A 89 -2.61 3.94 9.62
C ILE A 89 -2.03 2.61 10.10
N MET A 90 -0.71 2.53 10.00
CA MET A 90 0.03 1.33 10.38
C MET A 90 0.10 1.20 11.89
N MET A 91 -0.32 0.05 12.41
CA MET A 91 -0.11 -0.38 13.79
C MET A 91 1.19 -1.18 13.91
N ASN A 92 1.75 -1.19 15.10
CA ASN A 92 2.99 -1.87 15.47
C ASN A 92 4.25 -1.20 14.92
N ASN A 93 4.54 -1.24 13.65
CA ASN A 93 5.69 -0.55 13.03
C ASN A 93 5.37 0.87 12.53
N GLY A 94 4.24 1.43 12.90
CA GLY A 94 3.75 2.75 12.53
C GLY A 94 3.57 3.70 13.71
N PRO A 95 2.76 4.74 13.53
CA PRO A 95 2.49 5.73 14.56
C PRO A 95 1.69 5.18 15.75
N LEU A 96 0.94 4.11 15.55
CA LEU A 96 0.16 3.45 16.60
C LEU A 96 0.91 2.26 17.17
N LYS A 97 1.07 2.24 18.50
CA LYS A 97 1.70 1.13 19.20
C LYS A 97 0.65 0.22 19.80
N PHE A 98 0.43 -0.91 19.16
CA PHE A 98 -0.43 -1.97 19.67
C PHE A 98 0.16 -3.32 19.31
N ASP A 99 0.78 -3.96 20.28
CA ASP A 99 1.46 -5.23 20.06
C ASP A 99 0.46 -6.38 19.91
N CYS A 100 0.42 -6.94 18.70
CA CYS A 100 -0.30 -8.18 18.36
C CYS A 100 0.65 -9.31 17.93
N GLY A 101 1.93 -9.18 18.22
CA GLY A 101 3.00 -10.02 17.67
C GLY A 101 3.61 -9.38 16.41
N ASN A 102 4.83 -9.78 16.10
CA ASN A 102 5.63 -9.23 15.00
C ASN A 102 6.25 -10.30 14.10
N THR A 103 5.84 -11.55 14.27
CA THR A 103 6.18 -12.68 13.38
C THR A 103 4.92 -13.50 13.12
N LEU A 104 4.93 -14.32 12.07
CA LEU A 104 3.81 -15.22 11.75
C LEU A 104 3.45 -16.14 12.91
N GLU A 105 4.46 -16.60 13.67
CA GLU A 105 4.26 -17.57 14.77
C GLU A 105 3.62 -16.92 16.00
N ASN A 106 3.86 -15.64 16.23
CA ASN A 106 3.36 -14.94 17.43
C ASN A 106 2.24 -13.94 17.14
N PHE A 107 1.83 -13.78 15.89
CA PHE A 107 0.74 -12.89 15.51
C PHE A 107 -0.59 -13.35 16.10
N ASN A 108 -1.23 -12.48 16.88
CA ASN A 108 -2.50 -12.74 17.53
C ASN A 108 -3.64 -11.97 16.85
N GLU A 109 -4.18 -12.56 15.78
CA GLU A 109 -5.29 -12.01 15.01
C GLU A 109 -6.51 -11.69 15.88
N ASN A 110 -6.88 -12.60 16.79
CA ASN A 110 -8.03 -12.41 17.67
C ASN A 110 -7.87 -11.19 18.58
N LYS A 111 -6.66 -10.91 19.07
CA LYS A 111 -6.36 -9.74 19.87
C LYS A 111 -6.49 -8.48 19.03
N LEU A 112 -5.99 -8.49 17.79
CA LEU A 112 -6.12 -7.39 16.83
C LEU A 112 -7.60 -7.09 16.55
N LEU A 113 -8.35 -8.08 16.08
CA LEU A 113 -9.75 -7.92 15.66
C LEU A 113 -10.69 -7.44 16.78
N LYS A 114 -10.39 -7.77 18.03
CA LYS A 114 -11.16 -7.27 19.19
C LYS A 114 -10.91 -5.80 19.51
N ASN A 115 -9.81 -5.24 19.05
CA ASN A 115 -9.33 -3.96 19.55
C ASN A 115 -9.07 -2.91 18.46
N PHE A 116 -8.83 -3.27 17.20
CA PHE A 116 -8.32 -2.33 16.18
C PHE A 116 -9.17 -1.06 16.06
N LYS A 117 -10.50 -1.16 16.10
CA LYS A 117 -11.41 -0.01 16.07
C LYS A 117 -11.35 0.92 17.30
N LYS A 118 -10.65 0.51 18.37
CA LYS A 118 -10.56 1.28 19.62
C LYS A 118 -9.18 1.89 19.82
N ILE A 119 -8.19 1.51 19.00
CA ILE A 119 -6.79 1.90 19.20
C ILE A 119 -6.56 3.36 18.85
N ASN A 120 -7.25 3.83 17.85
CA ASN A 120 -7.17 5.21 17.38
C ASN A 120 -8.55 5.73 17.01
N GLN A 121 -8.73 7.04 17.07
CA GLN A 121 -9.99 7.74 16.79
C GLN A 121 -9.78 8.91 15.83
N PHE A 122 -8.59 9.08 15.28
CA PHE A 122 -8.21 10.26 14.50
C PHE A 122 -7.50 9.90 13.21
N ASP A 123 -7.81 10.63 12.14
CA ASP A 123 -6.97 10.66 10.94
C ASP A 123 -5.67 11.41 11.23
N PHE A 124 -4.59 11.00 10.57
CA PHE A 124 -3.32 11.70 10.64
C PHE A 124 -3.15 12.64 9.45
N GLN A 125 -2.41 13.72 9.68
CA GLN A 125 -1.94 14.58 8.60
C GLN A 125 -0.72 13.94 7.93
N GLY A 126 -0.68 14.03 6.61
CA GLY A 126 0.38 13.44 5.81
C GLY A 126 0.18 11.94 5.56
N SER A 127 0.84 11.46 4.53
CA SER A 127 0.85 10.07 4.12
C SER A 127 2.25 9.76 3.62
N THR A 128 3.08 9.18 4.48
CA THR A 128 4.51 8.95 4.19
C THR A 128 4.91 7.48 4.30
N TRP A 129 3.97 6.59 4.56
CA TRP A 129 4.22 5.15 4.66
C TRP A 129 3.05 4.36 4.09
N ALA A 130 3.37 3.18 3.55
CA ALA A 130 2.38 2.24 3.05
C ALA A 130 1.41 1.78 4.15
N PRO A 131 0.19 1.33 3.80
CA PRO A 131 -0.34 1.23 2.43
C PRO A 131 -0.76 2.58 1.87
N HIS A 132 -0.55 2.82 0.58
CA HIS A 132 -0.89 4.09 -0.07
C HIS A 132 -1.92 3.89 -1.17
N LEU A 133 -2.99 4.68 -1.14
CA LEU A 133 -4.00 4.76 -2.18
C LEU A 133 -3.82 6.01 -3.03
N ILE A 134 -3.75 5.81 -4.34
CA ILE A 134 -3.59 6.87 -5.33
C ILE A 134 -4.42 6.57 -6.58
N HIS A 135 -4.89 7.61 -7.26
CA HIS A 135 -5.51 7.44 -8.57
C HIS A 135 -4.45 7.07 -9.62
N LYS A 136 -4.73 6.07 -10.46
CA LYS A 136 -3.79 5.54 -11.46
C LYS A 136 -3.24 6.63 -12.38
N SER A 137 -4.11 7.55 -12.86
CA SER A 137 -3.65 8.64 -13.74
C SER A 137 -2.68 9.60 -13.06
N LEU A 138 -2.81 9.82 -11.76
CA LEU A 138 -1.88 10.65 -10.99
C LEU A 138 -0.54 9.93 -10.78
N TRP A 139 -0.58 8.61 -10.52
CA TRP A 139 0.62 7.77 -10.48
C TRP A 139 1.41 7.86 -11.79
N ASP A 140 0.72 7.71 -12.92
CA ASP A 140 1.32 7.77 -14.25
C ASP A 140 1.87 9.19 -14.56
N GLU A 141 1.15 10.24 -14.14
CA GLU A 141 1.57 11.64 -14.32
C GLU A 141 2.89 11.96 -13.62
N VAL A 142 3.13 11.37 -12.42
CA VAL A 142 4.37 11.59 -11.67
C VAL A 142 5.46 10.57 -12.02
N GLY A 143 5.13 9.52 -12.77
CA GLY A 143 6.05 8.45 -13.17
C GLY A 143 6.36 7.46 -12.04
N GLY A 144 5.45 7.27 -11.09
CA GLY A 144 5.62 6.35 -9.97
C GLY A 144 6.77 6.73 -9.03
N PHE A 145 7.40 5.72 -8.43
CA PHE A 145 8.60 5.88 -7.63
C PHE A 145 9.84 6.20 -8.49
N SER A 146 10.76 6.99 -7.94
CA SER A 146 12.09 7.20 -8.55
C SER A 146 12.98 5.99 -8.24
N GLU A 147 13.39 5.27 -9.29
CA GLU A 147 14.10 3.98 -9.13
C GLU A 147 15.53 4.11 -8.61
N GLU A 148 16.08 5.33 -8.65
CA GLU A 148 17.37 5.67 -8.03
C GLU A 148 17.42 5.50 -6.51
N PHE A 149 16.26 5.43 -5.84
CA PHE A 149 16.16 5.16 -4.39
C PHE A 149 16.25 3.66 -4.07
N PHE A 150 17.21 2.96 -4.65
CA PHE A 150 17.45 1.56 -4.31
C PHE A 150 18.04 1.42 -2.90
N PRO A 151 17.61 0.43 -2.08
CA PRO A 151 16.51 -0.53 -2.29
C PRO A 151 15.11 0.01 -2.01
N GLY A 152 14.94 1.27 -1.59
CA GLY A 152 13.67 1.92 -1.31
C GLY A 152 13.73 3.08 -0.31
N THR A 153 14.83 3.23 0.42
CA THR A 153 14.97 4.28 1.44
C THR A 153 14.90 5.68 0.83
N GLY A 154 13.96 6.50 1.30
CA GLY A 154 13.75 7.86 0.80
C GLY A 154 12.75 7.98 -0.35
N SER A 155 12.24 6.88 -0.88
CA SER A 155 11.28 6.87 -2.00
C SER A 155 9.92 7.47 -1.65
N ASP A 156 9.41 7.25 -0.44
CA ASP A 156 8.12 7.82 -0.01
C ASP A 156 8.17 9.36 0.07
N PRO A 157 9.15 10.00 0.74
CA PRO A 157 9.29 11.45 0.70
C PRO A 157 9.48 12.01 -0.70
N ASP A 158 10.25 11.35 -1.56
CA ASP A 158 10.42 11.77 -2.96
C ASP A 158 9.09 11.73 -3.70
N LEU A 159 8.34 10.64 -3.62
CA LEU A 159 7.01 10.53 -4.23
C LEU A 159 6.07 11.63 -3.72
N ASN A 160 6.08 11.90 -2.41
CA ASN A 160 5.28 12.98 -1.84
C ASN A 160 5.66 14.35 -2.44
N MET A 161 6.95 14.61 -2.67
CA MET A 161 7.41 15.85 -3.31
C MET A 161 7.01 15.93 -4.79
N LYS A 162 7.10 14.81 -5.53
CA LYS A 162 6.62 14.72 -6.91
C LYS A 162 5.13 15.06 -7.00
N LEU A 163 4.32 14.47 -6.11
CA LEU A 163 2.88 14.72 -6.01
C LEU A 163 2.57 16.17 -5.63
N TRP A 164 3.29 16.72 -4.64
CA TRP A 164 3.14 18.12 -4.25
C TRP A 164 3.42 19.08 -5.40
N ASN A 165 4.47 18.81 -6.17
CA ASN A 165 4.84 19.62 -7.36
C ASN A 165 3.77 19.53 -8.47
N LYS A 166 2.99 18.46 -8.50
CA LYS A 166 1.83 18.27 -9.39
C LYS A 166 0.51 18.81 -8.82
N GLY A 167 0.56 19.55 -7.72
CA GLY A 167 -0.60 20.22 -7.15
C GLY A 167 -1.42 19.39 -6.17
N VAL A 168 -0.96 18.22 -5.76
CA VAL A 168 -1.59 17.48 -4.67
C VAL A 168 -1.45 18.25 -3.36
N ARG A 169 -2.54 18.39 -2.61
CA ARG A 169 -2.57 19.06 -1.30
C ARG A 169 -3.27 18.24 -0.23
N ILE A 170 -3.83 17.09 -0.61
CA ILE A 170 -4.45 16.13 0.31
C ILE A 170 -3.51 14.95 0.49
N PHE A 171 -2.84 14.91 1.62
CA PHE A 171 -2.02 13.81 2.11
C PHE A 171 -2.58 13.42 3.47
N LYS A 172 -3.18 12.24 3.57
CA LYS A 172 -3.95 11.89 4.75
C LYS A 172 -3.83 10.41 5.09
N GLY A 173 -3.52 10.11 6.32
CA GLY A 173 -3.60 8.77 6.89
C GLY A 173 -5.00 8.56 7.48
N ILE A 174 -5.74 7.61 6.94
CA ILE A 174 -7.14 7.35 7.29
C ILE A 174 -7.20 6.40 8.46
N ASN A 175 -7.98 6.76 9.46
CA ASN A 175 -8.28 5.94 10.61
C ASN A 175 -9.42 4.96 10.32
N ASP A 176 -9.56 3.93 11.13
CA ASP A 176 -10.61 2.90 11.07
C ASP A 176 -10.43 1.82 9.98
N PHE A 177 -9.29 1.22 9.99
CA PHE A 177 -9.15 -0.06 9.32
C PHE A 177 -9.64 -1.20 10.18
#